data_55e70445fce0ff586f6f1936475314a5
#
_entry.id   55e70445fce0ff586f6f1936475314a5
#
_cell.length_a   1.000
_cell.length_b   1.000
_cell.length_c   1.000
_cell.angle_alpha   90.00
_cell.angle_beta   90.00
_cell.angle_gamma   90.00
#
_symmetry.space_group_name_H-M   'P 1'
#
loop_
_entity.id
_entity.type
_entity.pdbx_description
1 polymer ?
#
loop_
_entity_poly.entity_id
_entity_poly.type
_entity_poly.pdbx_seq_one_letter_code
_entity_poly.pdbx_strand_id
1 'polypeptide(L)'
;MSFQVRSYTDADEQGWLRCRVLGFLDSAFHDDVRREKAHYDGPAVELVALADNQVVGLLDLELEPAPGVLHDTEARGGVIWHVAVHPDYRRRGIATALLERALELAREHGLEIVQAWTRDDEWVHRWYEACGFQARYSYLHVYMSPTEAREEVTLRTEGLRPVLAFAHYTGENRDELRRRFERVHDDVLFERGL
;
A
#
# COMPACT_ATOMS: atom_id res chain seq x y z
N MET A 1 -3.21 -26.77 -5.10
CA MET A 1 -4.25 -26.14 -4.26
C MET A 1 -4.87 -25.04 -5.10
N SER A 2 -6.17 -25.04 -5.28
CA SER A 2 -6.89 -24.04 -6.07
C SER A 2 -7.32 -22.89 -5.15
N PHE A 3 -7.35 -21.68 -5.66
CA PHE A 3 -7.94 -20.51 -5.01
C PHE A 3 -8.98 -19.88 -5.93
N GLN A 4 -9.87 -19.08 -5.36
CA GLN A 4 -10.87 -18.32 -6.09
C GLN A 4 -10.76 -16.85 -5.75
N VAL A 5 -10.73 -15.99 -6.77
CA VAL A 5 -10.83 -14.52 -6.62
C VAL A 5 -12.29 -14.10 -6.77
N ARG A 6 -12.77 -13.28 -5.85
CA ARG A 6 -14.10 -12.67 -5.91
C ARG A 6 -14.13 -11.32 -5.20
N SER A 7 -15.22 -10.59 -5.37
CA SER A 7 -15.47 -9.37 -4.60
C SER A 7 -15.53 -9.67 -3.10
N TYR A 8 -15.00 -8.74 -2.33
CA TYR A 8 -15.11 -8.71 -0.87
C TYR A 8 -16.59 -8.56 -0.44
N THR A 9 -16.89 -9.09 0.72
CA THR A 9 -18.17 -8.87 1.43
C THR A 9 -17.86 -8.65 2.91
N ASP A 10 -18.76 -8.03 3.68
CA ASP A 10 -18.55 -7.76 5.12
C ASP A 10 -18.27 -9.04 5.93
N ALA A 11 -18.73 -10.19 5.47
CA ALA A 11 -18.41 -11.49 6.09
C ALA A 11 -16.92 -11.85 6.01
N ASP A 12 -16.15 -11.22 5.11
CA ASP A 12 -14.73 -11.47 4.90
C ASP A 12 -13.83 -10.61 5.80
N GLU A 13 -14.36 -9.59 6.48
CA GLU A 13 -13.55 -8.59 7.17
C GLU A 13 -12.52 -9.20 8.12
N GLN A 14 -12.92 -10.15 8.95
CA GLN A 14 -11.99 -10.83 9.87
C GLN A 14 -10.88 -11.60 9.14
N GLY A 15 -11.22 -12.23 8.03
CA GLY A 15 -10.26 -12.91 7.16
C GLY A 15 -9.33 -11.92 6.46
N TRP A 16 -9.86 -10.82 5.96
CA TRP A 16 -9.12 -9.73 5.34
C TRP A 16 -8.09 -9.13 6.31
N LEU A 17 -8.51 -8.78 7.54
CA LEU A 17 -7.63 -8.23 8.57
C LEU A 17 -6.49 -9.19 8.93
N ARG A 18 -6.79 -10.48 9.13
CA ARG A 18 -5.78 -11.50 9.44
C ARG A 18 -4.79 -11.70 8.30
N CYS A 19 -5.30 -11.80 7.06
CA CYS A 19 -4.46 -11.93 5.88
C CYS A 19 -3.54 -10.71 5.71
N ARG A 20 -4.07 -9.49 5.90
CA ARG A 20 -3.29 -8.25 5.82
C ARG A 20 -2.18 -8.19 6.86
N VAL A 21 -2.51 -8.42 8.13
CA VAL A 21 -1.52 -8.37 9.22
C VAL A 21 -0.38 -9.36 8.96
N LEU A 22 -0.71 -10.61 8.63
CA LEU A 22 0.30 -11.63 8.34
C LEU A 22 1.08 -11.34 7.07
N GLY A 23 0.41 -10.82 6.03
CA GLY A 23 1.04 -10.46 4.77
C GLY A 23 2.03 -9.30 4.89
N PHE A 24 1.79 -8.37 5.82
CA PHE A 24 2.64 -7.20 6.04
C PHE A 24 3.75 -7.41 7.07
N LEU A 25 3.63 -8.46 7.91
CA LEU A 25 4.55 -8.69 9.03
C LEU A 25 6.03 -8.80 8.60
N ASP A 26 6.29 -9.38 7.44
CA ASP A 26 7.66 -9.54 6.89
C ASP A 26 8.05 -8.42 5.90
N SER A 27 7.38 -7.28 5.94
CA SER A 27 7.61 -6.17 5.02
C SER A 27 7.96 -4.87 5.75
N ALA A 28 8.32 -3.85 5.02
CA ALA A 28 8.53 -2.51 5.55
C ALA A 28 7.26 -1.90 6.20
N PHE A 29 6.10 -2.51 6.02
CA PHE A 29 4.80 -2.14 6.62
C PHE A 29 4.44 -2.93 7.88
N HIS A 30 5.37 -3.63 8.52
CA HIS A 30 5.12 -4.52 9.67
C HIS A 30 4.43 -3.83 10.87
N ASP A 31 4.52 -2.53 10.98
CA ASP A 31 3.91 -1.71 12.04
C ASP A 31 2.58 -1.05 11.62
N ASP A 32 2.14 -1.21 10.38
CA ASP A 32 0.84 -0.73 9.91
C ASP A 32 -0.26 -1.75 10.23
N VAL A 33 -0.71 -1.78 11.47
CA VAL A 33 -1.75 -2.68 11.96
C VAL A 33 -3.09 -1.95 12.02
N ARG A 34 -4.14 -2.57 11.43
CA ARG A 34 -5.51 -2.04 11.42
C ARG A 34 -6.44 -2.92 12.24
N ARG A 35 -7.43 -2.31 12.90
CA ARG A 35 -8.47 -3.00 13.68
C ARG A 35 -9.71 -3.28 12.87
N GLU A 36 -9.92 -2.51 11.80
CA GLU A 36 -11.05 -2.58 10.88
C GLU A 36 -10.54 -2.40 9.44
N LYS A 37 -11.30 -2.90 8.48
CA LYS A 37 -10.99 -2.68 7.08
C LYS A 37 -11.19 -1.20 6.72
N ALA A 38 -10.33 -0.68 5.85
CA ALA A 38 -10.51 0.66 5.32
C ALA A 38 -11.82 0.77 4.54
N HIS A 39 -12.54 1.87 4.76
CA HIS A 39 -13.69 2.27 3.96
C HIS A 39 -13.26 3.38 3.01
N TYR A 40 -13.80 3.35 1.81
CA TYR A 40 -13.52 4.33 0.75
C TYR A 40 -14.74 5.21 0.56
N ASP A 41 -14.55 6.51 0.45
CA ASP A 41 -15.66 7.47 0.22
C ASP A 41 -16.18 7.40 -1.23
N GLY A 42 -15.32 6.94 -2.15
CA GLY A 42 -15.62 6.76 -3.56
C GLY A 42 -15.86 5.29 -3.96
N PRO A 43 -16.12 5.07 -5.25
CA PRO A 43 -16.19 3.70 -5.78
C PRO A 43 -14.87 2.97 -5.56
N ALA A 44 -14.93 1.70 -5.20
CA ALA A 44 -13.75 0.88 -5.01
C ALA A 44 -13.94 -0.54 -5.57
N VAL A 45 -12.85 -1.12 -6.07
CA VAL A 45 -12.74 -2.54 -6.38
C VAL A 45 -12.07 -3.21 -5.20
N GLU A 46 -12.84 -3.99 -4.46
CA GLU A 46 -12.39 -4.69 -3.27
C GLU A 46 -12.45 -6.18 -3.53
N LEU A 47 -11.29 -6.84 -3.53
CA LEU A 47 -11.17 -8.26 -3.90
C LEU A 47 -10.54 -9.08 -2.79
N VAL A 48 -10.99 -10.33 -2.68
CA VAL A 48 -10.36 -11.36 -1.85
C VAL A 48 -10.07 -12.62 -2.68
N ALA A 49 -8.98 -13.28 -2.33
CA ALA A 49 -8.67 -14.62 -2.79
C ALA A 49 -8.95 -15.60 -1.65
N LEU A 50 -9.76 -16.63 -1.94
CA LEU A 50 -10.13 -17.66 -0.99
C LEU A 50 -9.49 -18.99 -1.33
N ALA A 51 -8.94 -19.68 -0.35
CA ALA A 51 -8.56 -21.08 -0.40
C ALA A 51 -9.04 -21.76 0.88
N ASP A 52 -9.70 -22.92 0.76
CA ASP A 52 -10.22 -23.67 1.89
C ASP A 52 -11.10 -22.82 2.85
N ASN A 53 -11.94 -21.95 2.29
CA ASN A 53 -12.79 -20.97 2.99
C ASN A 53 -12.01 -19.91 3.84
N GLN A 54 -10.72 -19.74 3.61
CA GLN A 54 -9.92 -18.69 4.24
C GLN A 54 -9.55 -17.60 3.24
N VAL A 55 -9.54 -16.35 3.69
CA VAL A 55 -8.97 -15.25 2.92
C VAL A 55 -7.45 -15.40 2.94
N VAL A 56 -6.88 -15.69 1.76
CA VAL A 56 -5.44 -15.92 1.57
C VAL A 56 -4.77 -14.84 0.72
N GLY A 57 -5.55 -13.93 0.20
CA GLY A 57 -5.08 -12.75 -0.52
C GLY A 57 -6.15 -11.67 -0.54
N LEU A 58 -5.75 -10.44 -0.71
CA LEU A 58 -6.62 -9.27 -0.80
C LEU A 58 -6.03 -8.21 -1.73
N LEU A 59 -6.90 -7.40 -2.33
CA LEU A 59 -6.54 -6.20 -3.07
C LEU A 59 -7.69 -5.20 -3.00
N ASP A 60 -7.36 -3.96 -2.61
CA ASP A 60 -8.28 -2.84 -2.63
C ASP A 60 -7.75 -1.76 -3.56
N LEU A 61 -8.54 -1.39 -4.54
CA LEU A 61 -8.30 -0.34 -5.53
C LEU A 61 -9.43 0.69 -5.44
N GLU A 62 -9.14 1.88 -4.95
CA GLU A 62 -10.06 3.01 -4.98
C GLU A 62 -10.06 3.63 -6.38
N LEU A 63 -11.25 3.90 -6.90
CA LEU A 63 -11.46 4.44 -8.24
C LEU A 63 -11.69 5.94 -8.15
N GLU A 64 -10.94 6.70 -8.92
CA GLU A 64 -11.09 8.15 -8.96
C GLU A 64 -12.44 8.53 -9.59
N PRO A 65 -13.28 9.33 -8.88
CA PRO A 65 -14.58 9.73 -9.43
C PRO A 65 -14.44 10.71 -10.59
N ALA A 66 -13.39 11.53 -10.60
CA ALA A 66 -13.04 12.46 -11.66
C ALA A 66 -11.52 12.70 -11.65
N PRO A 67 -10.88 13.05 -12.80
CA PRO A 67 -9.45 13.32 -12.85
C PRO A 67 -9.00 14.36 -11.83
N GLY A 68 -7.85 14.15 -11.20
CA GLY A 68 -7.24 15.08 -10.23
C GLY A 68 -7.82 15.05 -8.81
N VAL A 69 -8.63 14.04 -8.46
CA VAL A 69 -9.21 13.90 -7.11
C VAL A 69 -8.31 13.08 -6.19
N LEU A 70 -7.78 11.95 -6.66
CA LEU A 70 -6.89 11.09 -5.88
C LEU A 70 -5.42 11.30 -6.22
N HIS A 71 -5.13 11.74 -7.41
CA HIS A 71 -3.77 12.02 -7.88
C HIS A 71 -3.75 13.22 -8.84
N ASP A 72 -2.60 13.89 -8.86
CA ASP A 72 -2.39 15.11 -9.68
C ASP A 72 -2.08 14.74 -11.15
N THR A 73 -3.09 14.20 -11.84
CA THR A 73 -3.02 13.90 -13.29
C THR A 73 -4.32 14.29 -13.98
N GLU A 74 -4.24 14.54 -15.31
CA GLU A 74 -5.43 14.77 -16.13
C GLU A 74 -6.14 13.45 -16.53
N ALA A 75 -5.45 12.31 -16.38
CA ALA A 75 -6.01 10.98 -16.66
C ALA A 75 -6.87 10.51 -15.48
N ARG A 76 -7.98 9.86 -15.80
CA ARG A 76 -8.81 9.23 -14.76
C ARG A 76 -8.15 7.95 -14.27
N GLY A 77 -7.87 7.89 -12.99
CA GLY A 77 -7.07 6.82 -12.42
C GLY A 77 -7.69 6.11 -11.23
N GLY A 78 -6.89 5.26 -10.62
CA GLY A 78 -7.20 4.59 -9.36
C GLY A 78 -5.95 4.28 -8.55
N VAL A 79 -6.11 4.16 -7.23
CA VAL A 79 -5.01 3.90 -6.30
C VAL A 79 -5.18 2.55 -5.62
N ILE A 80 -4.20 1.68 -5.75
CA ILE A 80 -4.12 0.44 -4.98
C ILE A 80 -3.64 0.81 -3.57
N TRP A 81 -4.57 0.75 -2.61
CA TRP A 81 -4.27 1.00 -1.20
C TRP A 81 -3.75 -0.23 -0.48
N HIS A 82 -4.24 -1.41 -0.87
CA HIS A 82 -3.85 -2.66 -0.24
C HIS A 82 -3.67 -3.76 -1.27
N VAL A 83 -2.57 -4.46 -1.19
CA VAL A 83 -2.37 -5.77 -1.80
C VAL A 83 -1.55 -6.63 -0.83
N ALA A 84 -2.08 -7.78 -0.46
CA ALA A 84 -1.38 -8.71 0.42
C ALA A 84 -1.72 -10.16 0.10
N VAL A 85 -0.78 -11.05 0.37
CA VAL A 85 -0.97 -12.50 0.32
C VAL A 85 -0.46 -13.10 1.62
N HIS A 86 -1.28 -13.97 2.22
CA HIS A 86 -0.94 -14.72 3.40
C HIS A 86 0.41 -15.45 3.20
N PRO A 87 1.36 -15.41 4.14
CA PRO A 87 2.70 -15.97 3.97
C PRO A 87 2.72 -17.40 3.45
N ASP A 88 1.88 -18.28 4.00
CA ASP A 88 1.81 -19.70 3.63
C ASP A 88 1.27 -19.94 2.21
N TYR A 89 0.74 -18.91 1.56
CA TYR A 89 0.13 -18.98 0.23
C TYR A 89 0.89 -18.16 -0.83
N ARG A 90 2.03 -17.57 -0.46
CA ARG A 90 2.89 -16.80 -1.38
C ARG A 90 3.42 -17.69 -2.53
N ARG A 91 3.85 -17.06 -3.63
CA ARG A 91 4.44 -17.69 -4.81
C ARG A 91 3.52 -18.67 -5.56
N ARG A 92 2.21 -18.46 -5.45
CA ARG A 92 1.16 -19.26 -6.14
C ARG A 92 0.33 -18.44 -7.14
N GLY A 93 0.79 -17.25 -7.51
CA GLY A 93 0.11 -16.37 -8.48
C GLY A 93 -1.09 -15.59 -7.91
N ILE A 94 -1.37 -15.66 -6.60
CA ILE A 94 -2.56 -15.03 -5.98
C ILE A 94 -2.55 -13.51 -6.17
N ALA A 95 -1.43 -12.82 -5.87
CA ALA A 95 -1.35 -11.36 -6.03
C ALA A 95 -1.57 -10.96 -7.50
N THR A 96 -0.99 -11.70 -8.44
CA THR A 96 -1.15 -11.44 -9.88
C THR A 96 -2.60 -11.63 -10.32
N ALA A 97 -3.26 -12.71 -9.90
CA ALA A 97 -4.66 -12.94 -10.23
C ALA A 97 -5.61 -11.88 -9.64
N LEU A 98 -5.35 -11.42 -8.41
CA LEU A 98 -6.08 -10.30 -7.81
C LEU A 98 -5.87 -9.01 -8.61
N LEU A 99 -4.63 -8.70 -8.97
CA LEU A 99 -4.29 -7.51 -9.75
C LEU A 99 -4.92 -7.56 -11.15
N GLU A 100 -4.80 -8.67 -11.88
CA GLU A 100 -5.40 -8.82 -13.21
C GLU A 100 -6.92 -8.57 -13.14
N ARG A 101 -7.62 -9.16 -12.16
CA ARG A 101 -9.04 -8.93 -11.97
C ARG A 101 -9.37 -7.48 -11.62
N ALA A 102 -8.57 -6.84 -10.77
CA ALA A 102 -8.74 -5.43 -10.44
C ALA A 102 -8.55 -4.52 -11.64
N LEU A 103 -7.53 -4.78 -12.49
CA LEU A 103 -7.28 -4.01 -13.71
C LEU A 103 -8.36 -4.21 -14.78
N GLU A 104 -8.97 -5.40 -14.88
CA GLU A 104 -10.14 -5.63 -15.74
C GLU A 104 -11.31 -4.73 -15.29
N LEU A 105 -11.65 -4.77 -14.01
CA LEU A 105 -12.72 -3.94 -13.45
C LEU A 105 -12.42 -2.45 -13.57
N ALA A 106 -11.17 -2.03 -13.37
CA ALA A 106 -10.74 -0.65 -13.56
C ALA A 106 -11.03 -0.16 -14.99
N ARG A 107 -10.71 -0.98 -16.01
CA ARG A 107 -11.04 -0.68 -17.42
C ARG A 107 -12.54 -0.60 -17.66
N GLU A 108 -13.33 -1.51 -17.09
CA GLU A 108 -14.79 -1.47 -17.18
C GLU A 108 -15.38 -0.17 -16.61
N HIS A 109 -14.72 0.40 -15.59
CA HIS A 109 -15.05 1.70 -15.00
C HIS A 109 -14.46 2.91 -15.75
N GLY A 110 -13.74 2.68 -16.85
CA GLY A 110 -13.17 3.72 -17.70
C GLY A 110 -11.95 4.43 -17.09
N LEU A 111 -11.17 3.74 -16.25
CA LEU A 111 -9.90 4.24 -15.78
C LEU A 111 -8.84 4.10 -16.90
N GLU A 112 -7.90 5.02 -16.92
CA GLU A 112 -6.79 5.08 -17.87
C GLU A 112 -5.46 4.70 -17.24
N ILE A 113 -5.32 4.92 -15.91
CA ILE A 113 -4.12 4.61 -15.16
C ILE A 113 -4.44 3.97 -13.80
N VAL A 114 -3.50 3.19 -13.27
CA VAL A 114 -3.54 2.69 -11.88
C VAL A 114 -2.21 2.97 -11.23
N GLN A 115 -2.27 3.51 -10.02
CA GLN A 115 -1.11 3.84 -9.20
C GLN A 115 -1.07 2.99 -7.92
N ALA A 116 0.14 2.81 -7.39
CA ALA A 116 0.38 2.18 -6.10
C ALA A 116 1.61 2.81 -5.44
N TRP A 117 1.52 3.07 -4.14
CA TRP A 117 2.65 3.47 -3.33
C TRP A 117 3.18 2.29 -2.54
N THR A 118 4.49 2.10 -2.53
CA THR A 118 5.12 1.03 -1.76
C THR A 118 6.49 1.45 -1.25
N ARG A 119 6.86 0.92 -0.10
CA ARG A 119 8.19 1.10 0.47
C ARG A 119 9.21 0.22 -0.23
N ASP A 120 10.46 0.27 0.20
CA ASP A 120 11.66 -0.32 -0.38
C ASP A 120 11.80 -1.85 -0.23
N ASP A 121 10.69 -2.56 -0.16
CA ASP A 121 10.67 -4.03 -0.27
C ASP A 121 10.99 -4.45 -1.71
N GLU A 122 12.24 -4.79 -1.99
CA GLU A 122 12.75 -5.10 -3.33
C GLU A 122 11.93 -6.15 -4.09
N TRP A 123 11.38 -7.14 -3.37
CA TRP A 123 10.54 -8.18 -3.97
C TRP A 123 9.15 -7.64 -4.40
N VAL A 124 8.65 -6.59 -3.76
CA VAL A 124 7.41 -5.90 -4.14
C VAL A 124 7.65 -5.06 -5.39
N HIS A 125 8.77 -4.32 -5.44
CA HIS A 125 9.15 -3.53 -6.62
C HIS A 125 9.26 -4.43 -7.86
N ARG A 126 10.02 -5.53 -7.77
CA ARG A 126 10.14 -6.51 -8.86
C ARG A 126 8.79 -7.09 -9.30
N TRP A 127 7.86 -7.28 -8.37
CA TRP A 127 6.53 -7.77 -8.71
C TRP A 127 5.72 -6.72 -9.47
N TYR A 128 5.72 -5.44 -9.03
CA TYR A 128 5.06 -4.36 -9.76
C TYR A 128 5.64 -4.18 -11.17
N GLU A 129 6.96 -4.18 -11.30
CA GLU A 129 7.65 -4.10 -12.60
C GLU A 129 7.26 -5.27 -13.52
N ALA A 130 7.26 -6.50 -13.01
CA ALA A 130 6.83 -7.68 -13.75
C ALA A 130 5.34 -7.63 -14.15
N CYS A 131 4.52 -6.89 -13.40
CA CYS A 131 3.12 -6.60 -13.74
C CYS A 131 2.95 -5.37 -14.65
N GLY A 132 4.03 -4.81 -15.19
CA GLY A 132 4.00 -3.70 -16.15
C GLY A 132 3.85 -2.31 -15.54
N PHE A 133 4.02 -2.16 -14.23
CA PHE A 133 4.12 -0.86 -13.59
C PHE A 133 5.51 -0.26 -13.75
N GLN A 134 5.60 1.06 -13.74
CA GLN A 134 6.84 1.82 -13.80
C GLN A 134 6.96 2.75 -12.61
N ALA A 135 8.12 2.80 -11.98
CA ALA A 135 8.40 3.78 -10.95
C ALA A 135 8.42 5.19 -11.54
N ARG A 136 7.70 6.12 -10.92
CA ARG A 136 7.53 7.51 -11.40
C ARG A 136 8.16 8.52 -10.48
N TYR A 137 7.99 8.34 -9.19
CA TYR A 137 8.42 9.29 -8.18
C TYR A 137 8.77 8.56 -6.90
N SER A 138 9.61 9.15 -6.07
CA SER A 138 9.86 8.64 -4.72
C SER A 138 10.23 9.75 -3.75
N TYR A 139 9.96 9.51 -2.48
CA TYR A 139 10.41 10.33 -1.36
C TYR A 139 10.80 9.42 -0.19
N LEU A 140 11.33 9.99 0.91
CA LEU A 140 11.66 9.17 2.06
C LEU A 140 10.55 9.21 3.11
N HIS A 141 10.24 8.05 3.66
CA HIS A 141 9.59 7.88 4.95
C HIS A 141 10.65 7.85 6.03
N VAL A 142 10.66 8.85 6.93
CA VAL A 142 11.61 8.96 8.03
C VAL A 142 10.85 8.68 9.33
N TYR A 143 11.22 7.60 10.00
CA TYR A 143 10.72 7.25 11.33
C TYR A 143 11.73 7.68 12.37
N MET A 144 11.26 8.41 13.37
CA MET A 144 12.11 8.98 14.40
C MET A 144 11.87 8.26 15.72
N SER A 145 12.93 7.68 16.27
CA SER A 145 12.97 7.15 17.64
C SER A 145 12.66 8.24 18.67
N PRO A 146 12.41 7.90 19.96
CA PRO A 146 12.15 8.91 20.98
C PRO A 146 13.27 9.97 21.12
N THR A 147 14.51 9.61 20.87
CA THR A 147 15.65 10.54 20.93
C THR A 147 15.64 11.48 19.74
N GLU A 148 15.58 10.94 18.54
CA GLU A 148 15.54 11.69 17.30
C GLU A 148 14.32 12.63 17.23
N ALA A 149 13.14 12.15 17.66
CA ALA A 149 11.93 12.95 17.67
C ALA A 149 12.03 14.16 18.64
N ARG A 150 12.74 14.05 19.76
CA ARG A 150 12.96 15.19 20.67
C ARG A 150 13.90 16.24 20.11
N GLU A 151 14.82 15.85 19.24
CA GLU A 151 15.75 16.77 18.58
C GLU A 151 15.08 17.50 17.41
N GLU A 152 14.21 16.82 16.66
CA GLU A 152 13.62 17.32 15.43
C GLU A 152 12.27 18.02 15.60
N VAL A 153 11.45 17.57 16.60
CA VAL A 153 10.07 17.99 16.70
C VAL A 153 9.83 18.89 17.89
N THR A 154 9.33 20.11 17.62
CA THR A 154 8.86 21.04 18.66
C THR A 154 7.36 20.99 18.79
N LEU A 155 6.85 20.66 19.98
CA LEU A 155 5.44 20.66 20.29
C LEU A 155 5.01 21.98 20.91
N ARG A 156 3.83 22.51 20.51
CA ARG A 156 3.32 23.81 20.97
C ARG A 156 2.76 23.79 22.40
N THR A 157 2.30 22.62 22.85
CA THR A 157 1.70 22.47 24.18
C THR A 157 2.79 22.20 25.22
N GLU A 158 2.84 23.05 26.26
CA GLU A 158 3.78 22.89 27.36
C GLU A 158 3.60 21.52 28.05
N GLY A 159 4.72 20.88 28.39
CA GLY A 159 4.74 19.56 29.05
C GLY A 159 4.61 18.34 28.12
N LEU A 160 4.22 18.55 26.85
CA LEU A 160 4.26 17.46 25.87
C LEU A 160 5.69 17.20 25.40
N ARG A 161 6.02 15.91 25.24
CA ARG A 161 7.29 15.45 24.67
C ARG A 161 7.00 14.42 23.57
N PRO A 162 7.62 14.55 22.38
CA PRO A 162 7.46 13.54 21.34
C PRO A 162 8.14 12.24 21.80
N VAL A 163 7.47 11.12 21.57
CA VAL A 163 8.00 9.77 21.85
C VAL A 163 8.19 8.96 20.57
N LEU A 164 7.59 9.41 19.48
CA LEU A 164 7.70 8.89 18.13
C LEU A 164 7.32 10.01 17.16
N ALA A 165 8.00 10.10 16.04
CA ALA A 165 7.58 10.95 14.94
C ALA A 165 7.76 10.21 13.61
N PHE A 166 6.95 10.61 12.63
CA PHE A 166 6.99 10.14 11.27
C PHE A 166 6.90 11.35 10.33
N ALA A 167 7.76 11.39 9.33
CA ALA A 167 7.80 12.49 8.38
C ALA A 167 8.11 12.00 6.96
N HIS A 168 7.62 12.75 5.98
CA HIS A 168 8.05 12.60 4.59
C HIS A 168 9.19 13.59 4.29
N TYR A 169 10.22 13.12 3.61
CA TYR A 169 11.28 13.97 3.13
C TYR A 169 11.36 13.93 1.61
N THR A 170 11.13 15.09 1.00
CA THR A 170 11.10 15.29 -0.46
C THR A 170 12.34 16.02 -0.99
N GLY A 171 13.31 16.31 -0.11
CA GLY A 171 14.54 17.03 -0.47
C GLY A 171 15.58 16.15 -1.17
N GLU A 172 16.70 16.76 -1.53
CA GLU A 172 17.77 16.12 -2.31
C GLU A 172 18.80 15.36 -1.47
N ASN A 173 18.97 15.72 -0.18
CA ASN A 173 20.01 15.16 0.71
C ASN A 173 19.61 13.80 1.32
N ARG A 174 19.09 12.89 0.50
CA ARG A 174 18.57 11.59 0.98
C ARG A 174 19.59 10.75 1.73
N ASP A 175 20.84 10.74 1.28
CA ASP A 175 21.92 9.96 1.92
C ASP A 175 22.29 10.49 3.30
N GLU A 176 22.15 11.79 3.53
CA GLU A 176 22.33 12.38 4.85
C GLU A 176 21.25 11.88 5.81
N LEU A 177 19.98 11.86 5.38
CA LEU A 177 18.87 11.39 6.19
C LEU A 177 19.04 9.90 6.55
N ARG A 178 19.47 9.05 5.60
CA ARG A 178 19.74 7.62 5.85
C ARG A 178 20.90 7.39 6.83
N ARG A 179 21.88 8.31 6.89
CA ARG A 179 22.95 8.23 7.90
C ARG A 179 22.53 8.75 9.26
N ARG A 180 21.60 9.71 9.29
CA ARG A 180 21.17 10.41 10.50
C ARG A 180 20.11 9.67 11.27
N PHE A 181 19.15 9.05 10.59
CA PHE A 181 17.99 8.38 11.18
C PHE A 181 18.13 6.86 11.06
N GLU A 182 17.76 6.17 12.13
CA GLU A 182 17.90 4.70 12.22
C GLU A 182 16.96 3.97 11.26
N ARG A 183 15.74 4.52 11.04
CA ARG A 183 14.73 3.91 10.17
C ARG A 183 14.25 4.87 9.10
N VAL A 184 14.70 4.62 7.87
CA VAL A 184 14.33 5.40 6.67
C VAL A 184 13.98 4.42 5.56
N HIS A 185 12.85 4.64 4.90
CA HIS A 185 12.42 3.86 3.74
C HIS A 185 12.25 4.77 2.53
N ASP A 186 12.57 4.29 1.33
CA ASP A 186 12.09 4.89 0.09
C ASP A 186 10.63 4.52 -0.09
N ASP A 187 9.75 5.50 -0.26
CA ASP A 187 8.39 5.28 -0.68
C ASP A 187 8.27 5.63 -2.16
N VAL A 188 7.89 4.66 -2.98
CA VAL A 188 7.96 4.72 -4.44
C VAL A 188 6.55 4.65 -5.02
N LEU A 189 6.23 5.62 -5.86
CA LEU A 189 5.04 5.60 -6.71
C LEU A 189 5.29 4.73 -7.94
N PHE A 190 4.53 3.67 -8.05
CA PHE A 190 4.41 2.85 -9.25
C PHE A 190 3.14 3.20 -10.02
N GLU A 191 3.23 3.28 -11.32
CA GLU A 191 2.13 3.62 -12.22
C GLU A 191 2.07 2.68 -13.40
N ARG A 192 0.86 2.31 -13.82
CA ARG A 192 0.59 1.54 -15.03
C ARG A 192 -0.57 2.14 -15.81
N GLY A 193 -0.38 2.35 -17.14
CA GLY A 193 -1.47 2.59 -18.09
C GLY A 193 -2.34 1.35 -18.30
N LEU A 194 -3.64 1.54 -18.52
CA LEU A 194 -4.64 0.48 -18.68
C LEU A 194 -4.98 0.18 -20.15
#